data_e1c9eb2eb61186fc02ee841fa7bd9ec0
#
_entry.id   e1c9eb2eb61186fc02ee841fa7bd9ec0
#
_cell.length_a   1.000
_cell.length_b   1.000
_cell.length_c   1.000
_cell.angle_alpha   90.00
_cell.angle_beta   90.00
_cell.angle_gamma   90.00
#
_symmetry.space_group_name_H-M   'P 1'
#
loop_
_entity.id
_entity.type
_entity.pdbx_description
1 polymer ?
#
loop_
_entity_poly.entity_id
_entity_poly.type
_entity_poly.pdbx_seq_one_letter_code
_entity_poly.pdbx_strand_id
1 'polypeptide(L)'
;MVRAPPVLLLLLVICGLLAPPAARAQDPPPPVATQKGFRLEQNVPNPANPDTRIPFYLEEGLFQNGDTRVVSIRIMNIFRQLVAIPKAVGLPRGRDVPVNNLRYTEPGRKWAYWDGRDLRGRRVPSGVYYCELVVDGRSDYIRFFVTQPRRRGRFPLPF
;
A
#
# COMPACT_ATOMS: atom_id res chain seq x y z
N MET A 1 73.61 49.02 -28.53
CA MET A 1 72.92 48.15 -29.52
C MET A 1 72.87 46.73 -28.98
N VAL A 2 71.78 46.35 -28.35
CA VAL A 2 71.55 44.95 -27.94
C VAL A 2 70.06 44.66 -28.18
N ARG A 3 69.84 43.82 -29.16
CA ARG A 3 68.45 43.29 -29.49
C ARG A 3 68.11 42.20 -28.55
N ALA A 4 66.95 42.33 -27.92
CA ALA A 4 66.31 41.28 -27.18
C ALA A 4 65.43 40.38 -28.10
N PRO A 5 65.43 39.06 -27.93
CA PRO A 5 64.58 38.17 -28.70
C PRO A 5 63.14 38.12 -28.13
N PRO A 6 62.13 37.85 -28.95
CA PRO A 6 60.74 37.72 -28.49
C PRO A 6 60.52 36.36 -27.81
N VAL A 7 60.00 36.39 -26.58
CA VAL A 7 59.57 35.22 -25.85
C VAL A 7 58.22 34.82 -26.41
N LEU A 8 58.23 33.68 -27.11
CA LEU A 8 56.98 33.03 -27.59
C LEU A 8 56.27 32.36 -26.41
N LEU A 9 55.18 32.97 -25.95
CA LEU A 9 54.35 32.45 -24.89
C LEU A 9 53.47 31.35 -25.45
N LEU A 10 53.87 30.09 -25.21
CA LEU A 10 53.04 28.89 -25.54
C LEU A 10 51.92 28.73 -24.54
N LEU A 11 50.71 29.21 -24.86
CA LEU A 11 49.51 28.99 -24.12
C LEU A 11 48.98 27.56 -24.35
N LEU A 12 49.34 26.63 -23.47
CA LEU A 12 48.74 25.29 -23.39
C LEU A 12 47.35 25.42 -22.83
N VAL A 13 46.35 25.40 -23.71
CA VAL A 13 44.92 25.26 -23.32
C VAL A 13 44.70 23.81 -22.89
N ILE A 14 44.77 23.58 -21.59
CA ILE A 14 44.34 22.31 -21.00
C ILE A 14 42.81 22.33 -20.99
N CYS A 15 42.19 21.78 -22.02
CA CYS A 15 40.76 21.50 -22.06
C CYS A 15 40.49 20.30 -21.15
N GLY A 16 40.34 20.56 -19.84
CA GLY A 16 39.92 19.56 -18.87
C GLY A 16 38.49 19.16 -19.16
N LEU A 17 38.26 17.92 -19.66
CA LEU A 17 36.97 17.30 -19.72
C LEU A 17 36.46 17.18 -18.28
N LEU A 18 35.66 18.14 -17.80
CA LEU A 18 34.81 17.93 -16.63
C LEU A 18 33.65 16.99 -17.04
N ALA A 19 33.81 15.71 -16.76
CA ALA A 19 32.70 14.81 -16.81
C ALA A 19 31.69 15.26 -15.76
N PRO A 20 30.37 15.39 -16.09
CA PRO A 20 29.38 15.71 -15.10
C PRO A 20 29.34 14.61 -14.04
N PRO A 21 29.20 14.94 -12.74
CA PRO A 21 29.06 13.94 -11.72
C PRO A 21 27.83 13.07 -12.05
N ALA A 22 28.04 11.75 -12.10
CA ALA A 22 26.95 10.79 -12.29
C ALA A 22 25.86 11.11 -11.28
N ALA A 23 24.67 11.46 -11.78
CA ALA A 23 23.52 11.68 -10.94
C ALA A 23 23.26 10.37 -10.15
N ARG A 24 23.60 10.39 -8.85
CA ARG A 24 23.18 9.32 -7.96
C ARG A 24 21.66 9.25 -8.05
N ALA A 25 21.16 8.09 -8.44
CA ALA A 25 19.74 7.78 -8.29
C ALA A 25 19.39 8.07 -6.83
N GLN A 26 18.60 9.11 -6.61
CA GLN A 26 18.11 9.43 -5.29
C GLN A 26 17.20 8.28 -4.88
N ASP A 27 17.53 7.64 -3.77
CA ASP A 27 16.60 6.70 -3.15
C ASP A 27 15.23 7.38 -3.02
N PRO A 28 14.12 6.66 -3.31
CA PRO A 28 12.80 7.24 -3.16
C PRO A 28 12.68 7.84 -1.75
N PRO A 29 12.13 9.05 -1.62
CA PRO A 29 12.02 9.70 -0.32
C PRO A 29 11.28 8.77 0.64
N PRO A 30 11.67 8.71 1.92
CA PRO A 30 10.97 7.92 2.92
C PRO A 30 9.48 8.30 2.88
N PRO A 31 8.57 7.33 3.03
CA PRO A 31 7.14 7.60 2.99
C PRO A 31 6.83 8.72 3.99
N VAL A 32 6.25 9.80 3.47
CA VAL A 32 5.86 10.96 4.29
C VAL A 32 4.98 10.46 5.42
N ALA A 33 5.42 10.69 6.67
CA ALA A 33 4.64 10.34 7.85
C ALA A 33 3.27 11.00 7.72
N THR A 34 2.22 10.18 7.69
CA THR A 34 0.87 10.72 7.58
C THR A 34 0.52 11.40 8.90
N GLN A 35 -0.10 12.56 8.86
CA GLN A 35 -0.59 13.26 10.07
C GLN A 35 -1.48 12.36 10.95
N LYS A 36 -1.98 11.26 10.40
CA LYS A 36 -2.82 10.28 11.09
C LYS A 36 -2.02 9.24 11.89
N GLY A 37 -0.75 9.02 11.57
CA GLY A 37 0.08 7.96 12.15
C GLY A 37 -0.25 6.54 11.64
N PHE A 38 -1.14 6.41 10.66
CA PHE A 38 -1.46 5.14 10.00
C PHE A 38 -1.91 5.38 8.57
N ARG A 39 -1.82 4.35 7.74
CA ARG A 39 -2.30 4.37 6.36
C ARG A 39 -2.83 3.02 5.92
N LEU A 40 -3.85 3.05 5.08
CA LEU A 40 -4.36 1.90 4.36
C LEU A 40 -3.70 1.85 2.98
N GLU A 41 -3.11 0.72 2.64
CA GLU A 41 -2.46 0.54 1.35
C GLU A 41 -3.40 -0.18 0.38
N GLN A 42 -3.08 -0.10 -0.92
CA GLN A 42 -3.86 -0.76 -1.95
C GLN A 42 -3.85 -2.27 -1.76
N ASN A 43 -5.01 -2.89 -1.85
CA ASN A 43 -5.16 -4.34 -1.77
C ASN A 43 -4.45 -5.08 -2.91
N VAL A 44 -4.00 -6.29 -2.64
CA VAL A 44 -3.29 -7.15 -3.60
C VAL A 44 -3.90 -8.55 -3.61
N PRO A 45 -4.36 -9.01 -4.77
CA PRO A 45 -4.45 -8.33 -6.06
C PRO A 45 -5.56 -7.26 -6.10
N ASN A 46 -5.43 -6.30 -7.03
CA ASN A 46 -6.48 -5.37 -7.43
C ASN A 46 -6.55 -5.35 -8.96
N PRO A 47 -7.61 -5.86 -9.60
CA PRO A 47 -8.85 -6.40 -9.00
C PRO A 47 -8.64 -7.62 -8.11
N ALA A 48 -9.45 -7.72 -7.04
CA ALA A 48 -9.58 -8.94 -6.25
C ALA A 48 -10.30 -10.03 -7.07
N ASN A 49 -9.82 -11.29 -7.01
CA ASN A 49 -10.37 -12.38 -7.86
C ASN A 49 -10.54 -13.70 -7.10
N PRO A 50 -11.58 -13.90 -6.33
CA PRO A 50 -12.36 -12.88 -5.60
C PRO A 50 -11.65 -12.43 -4.33
N ASP A 51 -10.65 -13.19 -3.86
CA ASP A 51 -9.93 -12.93 -2.63
C ASP A 51 -8.82 -11.88 -2.81
N THR A 52 -8.46 -11.24 -1.72
CA THR A 52 -7.41 -10.23 -1.70
C THR A 52 -6.82 -10.04 -0.31
N ARG A 53 -5.59 -9.60 -0.26
CA ARG A 53 -4.92 -9.13 0.95
C ARG A 53 -4.94 -7.61 1.00
N ILE A 54 -5.14 -7.08 2.18
CA ILE A 54 -5.27 -5.65 2.44
C ILE A 54 -4.15 -5.27 3.40
N PRO A 55 -3.06 -4.67 2.88
CA PRO A 55 -1.99 -4.18 3.74
C PRO A 55 -2.38 -2.86 4.38
N PHE A 56 -1.94 -2.66 5.62
CA PHE A 56 -2.03 -1.39 6.33
C PHE A 56 -0.80 -1.20 7.22
N TYR A 57 -0.48 0.03 7.50
CA TYR A 57 0.69 0.40 8.27
C TYR A 57 0.29 1.21 9.50
N LEU A 58 0.87 0.84 10.64
CA LEU A 58 0.74 1.56 11.90
C LEU A 58 2.12 2.13 12.25
N GLU A 59 2.23 3.45 12.38
CA GLU A 59 3.50 4.14 12.62
C GLU A 59 3.93 4.02 14.08
N GLU A 60 5.23 4.07 14.34
CA GLU A 60 5.80 4.00 15.70
C GLU A 60 5.23 5.06 16.63
N GLY A 61 4.98 6.25 16.11
CA GLY A 61 4.40 7.35 16.87
C GLY A 61 3.06 7.05 17.54
N LEU A 62 2.34 6.00 17.07
CA LEU A 62 1.11 5.54 17.72
C LEU A 62 1.34 4.74 18.99
N PHE A 63 2.53 4.17 19.19
CA PHE A 63 2.83 3.19 20.25
C PHE A 63 3.83 3.72 21.29
N GLN A 64 3.92 5.04 21.42
CA GLN A 64 4.74 5.65 22.46
C GLN A 64 4.21 5.25 23.83
N ASN A 65 5.13 4.90 24.75
CA ASN A 65 4.81 4.45 26.12
C ASN A 65 4.06 3.12 26.25
N GLY A 66 4.14 2.23 25.27
CA GLY A 66 3.47 0.92 25.31
C GLY A 66 1.96 0.98 25.04
N ASP A 67 1.50 2.01 24.38
CA ASP A 67 0.10 2.18 24.03
C ASP A 67 -0.44 1.04 23.15
N THR A 68 -1.71 0.72 23.35
CA THR A 68 -2.45 -0.23 22.51
C THR A 68 -3.39 0.55 21.59
N ARG A 69 -3.43 0.18 20.31
CA ARG A 69 -4.34 0.78 19.32
C ARG A 69 -5.46 -0.15 18.93
N VAL A 70 -6.67 0.41 18.85
CA VAL A 70 -7.87 -0.33 18.45
C VAL A 70 -8.10 -0.13 16.97
N VAL A 71 -8.11 -1.23 16.22
CA VAL A 71 -8.17 -1.23 14.76
C VAL A 71 -9.39 -1.98 14.28
N SER A 72 -10.11 -1.41 13.33
CA SER A 72 -11.17 -2.06 12.58
C SER A 72 -10.98 -1.87 11.08
N ILE A 73 -11.31 -2.90 10.29
CA ILE A 73 -11.34 -2.82 8.83
C ILE A 73 -12.72 -3.23 8.35
N ARG A 74 -13.30 -2.43 7.47
CA ARG A 74 -14.63 -2.64 6.90
C ARG A 74 -14.57 -2.62 5.39
N ILE A 75 -15.23 -3.59 4.75
CA ILE A 75 -15.47 -3.55 3.31
C ILE A 75 -16.90 -3.10 3.08
N MET A 76 -17.07 -2.12 2.23
CA MET A 76 -18.35 -1.47 1.94
C MET A 76 -18.61 -1.46 0.43
N ASN A 77 -19.88 -1.48 0.06
CA ASN A 77 -20.32 -1.26 -1.31
C ASN A 77 -20.30 0.25 -1.68
N ILE A 78 -20.72 0.57 -2.90
CA ILE A 78 -20.79 1.96 -3.41
C ILE A 78 -21.75 2.86 -2.61
N PHE A 79 -22.71 2.26 -1.88
CA PHE A 79 -23.65 2.97 -1.02
C PHE A 79 -23.15 3.09 0.43
N ARG A 80 -21.88 2.76 0.69
CA ARG A 80 -21.27 2.76 2.03
C ARG A 80 -21.93 1.78 3.02
N GLN A 81 -22.64 0.78 2.53
CA GLN A 81 -23.19 -0.28 3.36
C GLN A 81 -22.12 -1.32 3.65
N LEU A 82 -22.05 -1.79 4.89
CA LEU A 82 -21.11 -2.83 5.32
C LEU A 82 -21.38 -4.13 4.58
N VAL A 83 -20.36 -4.65 3.91
CA VAL A 83 -20.38 -5.91 3.18
C VAL A 83 -19.67 -7.00 3.93
N ALA A 84 -18.46 -6.71 4.45
CA ALA A 84 -17.63 -7.70 5.13
C ALA A 84 -16.66 -7.04 6.12
N ILE A 85 -16.15 -7.86 7.03
CA ILE A 85 -15.05 -7.54 7.93
C ILE A 85 -13.90 -8.49 7.59
N PRO A 86 -12.79 -8.00 7.05
CA PRO A 86 -11.61 -8.81 6.77
C PRO A 86 -11.02 -9.44 8.02
N LYS A 87 -10.28 -10.53 7.84
CA LYS A 87 -9.62 -11.26 8.91
C LYS A 87 -8.16 -10.88 9.02
N ALA A 88 -7.62 -10.78 10.22
CA ALA A 88 -6.21 -10.50 10.44
C ALA A 88 -5.34 -11.66 9.99
N VAL A 89 -4.17 -11.35 9.42
CA VAL A 89 -3.16 -12.32 9.00
C VAL A 89 -1.92 -12.16 9.85
N GLY A 90 -1.35 -13.29 10.30
CA GLY A 90 -0.08 -13.29 11.02
C GLY A 90 -0.16 -12.99 12.50
N LEU A 91 -1.34 -13.05 13.10
CA LEU A 91 -1.47 -12.95 14.57
C LEU A 91 -1.09 -14.28 15.24
N PRO A 92 -0.40 -14.24 16.40
CA PRO A 92 0.00 -15.45 17.13
C PRO A 92 -1.17 -16.33 17.59
N ARG A 93 -2.34 -15.75 17.76
CA ARG A 93 -3.56 -16.41 18.30
C ARG A 93 -4.56 -16.81 17.20
N GLY A 94 -4.08 -17.50 16.19
CA GLY A 94 -5.01 -18.16 15.27
C GLY A 94 -5.32 -17.37 14.01
N ARG A 95 -5.63 -18.17 13.01
CA ARG A 95 -6.13 -17.75 11.71
C ARG A 95 -7.59 -17.36 11.91
N ASP A 96 -8.06 -16.36 11.18
CA ASP A 96 -9.45 -16.01 11.06
C ASP A 96 -10.06 -15.07 12.12
N VAL A 97 -9.24 -14.30 12.83
CA VAL A 97 -9.74 -13.25 13.72
C VAL A 97 -10.21 -12.05 12.88
N PRO A 98 -11.51 -11.66 12.94
CA PRO A 98 -11.98 -10.45 12.25
C PRO A 98 -11.25 -9.21 12.77
N VAL A 99 -10.85 -8.31 11.87
CA VAL A 99 -10.28 -7.01 12.26
C VAL A 99 -11.43 -6.06 12.62
N ASN A 100 -12.02 -6.32 13.77
CA ASN A 100 -13.10 -5.53 14.34
C ASN A 100 -12.81 -5.25 15.81
N ASN A 101 -12.46 -4.00 16.12
CA ASN A 101 -11.97 -3.57 17.43
C ASN A 101 -10.78 -4.42 17.92
N LEU A 102 -9.92 -4.84 16.98
CA LEU A 102 -8.77 -5.67 17.27
C LEU A 102 -7.65 -4.80 17.85
N ARG A 103 -7.03 -5.28 18.92
CA ARG A 103 -5.96 -4.54 19.60
C ARG A 103 -4.60 -4.89 19.01
N TYR A 104 -3.84 -3.87 18.65
CA TYR A 104 -2.45 -3.95 18.22
C TYR A 104 -1.56 -3.24 19.23
N THR A 105 -0.44 -3.87 19.57
CA THR A 105 0.54 -3.37 20.55
C THR A 105 1.87 -3.00 19.90
N GLU A 106 2.01 -3.24 18.61
CA GLU A 106 3.26 -3.07 17.88
C GLU A 106 3.04 -2.32 16.56
N PRO A 107 3.95 -1.41 16.21
CA PRO A 107 3.95 -0.72 14.93
C PRO A 107 4.26 -1.66 13.76
N GLY A 108 4.29 -1.10 12.57
CA GLY A 108 4.73 -1.76 11.35
C GLY A 108 3.60 -2.16 10.42
N ARG A 109 4.00 -2.84 9.36
CA ARG A 109 3.09 -3.31 8.32
C ARG A 109 2.29 -4.51 8.81
N LYS A 110 0.98 -4.45 8.67
CA LYS A 110 0.01 -5.49 9.04
C LYS A 110 -0.79 -5.88 7.81
N TRP A 111 -1.43 -7.04 7.88
CA TRP A 111 -2.20 -7.59 6.78
C TRP A 111 -3.58 -8.04 7.25
N ALA A 112 -4.57 -7.76 6.45
CA ALA A 112 -5.87 -8.39 6.55
C ALA A 112 -6.17 -9.18 5.27
N TYR A 113 -7.04 -10.17 5.37
CA TYR A 113 -7.46 -11.03 4.27
C TYR A 113 -8.98 -11.00 4.13
N TRP A 114 -9.45 -10.93 2.90
CA TRP A 114 -10.84 -11.05 2.55
C TRP A 114 -11.02 -12.06 1.43
N ASP A 115 -11.99 -12.95 1.57
CA ASP A 115 -12.27 -14.08 0.67
C ASP A 115 -13.30 -13.75 -0.42
N GLY A 116 -13.69 -12.49 -0.56
CA GLY A 116 -14.69 -12.05 -1.54
C GLY A 116 -16.13 -12.43 -1.18
N ARG A 117 -16.40 -12.68 0.11
CA ARG A 117 -17.76 -13.02 0.60
C ARG A 117 -18.33 -11.91 1.49
N ASP A 118 -19.66 -11.82 1.48
CA ASP A 118 -20.39 -10.93 2.39
C ASP A 118 -20.52 -11.53 3.80
N LEU A 119 -21.11 -10.78 4.74
CA LEU A 119 -21.34 -11.23 6.11
C LEU A 119 -22.23 -12.49 6.21
N ARG A 120 -22.93 -12.84 5.14
CA ARG A 120 -23.76 -14.05 5.04
C ARG A 120 -23.03 -15.21 4.36
N GLY A 121 -21.75 -15.06 4.07
CA GLY A 121 -20.92 -16.06 3.39
C GLY A 121 -21.16 -16.19 1.88
N ARG A 122 -21.96 -15.33 1.26
CA ARG A 122 -22.25 -15.34 -0.18
C ARG A 122 -21.17 -14.56 -0.93
N ARG A 123 -20.80 -15.04 -2.12
CA ARG A 123 -19.88 -14.31 -2.99
C ARG A 123 -20.45 -12.95 -3.38
N VAL A 124 -19.66 -11.92 -3.26
CA VAL A 124 -20.09 -10.58 -3.67
C VAL A 124 -20.05 -10.43 -5.20
N PRO A 125 -20.89 -9.60 -5.81
CA PRO A 125 -20.84 -9.31 -7.25
C PRO A 125 -19.52 -8.65 -7.66
N SER A 126 -19.15 -8.80 -8.95
CA SER A 126 -18.10 -7.97 -9.55
C SER A 126 -18.51 -6.50 -9.47
N GLY A 127 -17.58 -5.63 -9.12
CA GLY A 127 -17.88 -4.21 -8.99
C GLY A 127 -16.85 -3.44 -8.18
N VAL A 128 -17.21 -2.21 -7.82
CA VAL A 128 -16.40 -1.31 -7.00
C VAL A 128 -16.76 -1.46 -5.53
N TYR A 129 -15.74 -1.54 -4.71
CA TYR A 129 -15.84 -1.61 -3.25
C TYR A 129 -14.91 -0.59 -2.60
N TYR A 130 -15.24 -0.23 -1.38
CA TYR A 130 -14.40 0.61 -0.52
C TYR A 130 -13.93 -0.20 0.67
N CYS A 131 -12.66 -0.05 1.01
CA CYS A 131 -12.12 -0.54 2.26
C CYS A 131 -11.85 0.66 3.16
N GLU A 132 -12.30 0.58 4.40
CA GLU A 132 -12.07 1.55 5.45
C GLU A 132 -11.20 0.93 6.53
N LEU A 133 -10.11 1.61 6.88
CA LEU A 133 -9.31 1.34 8.07
C LEU A 133 -9.66 2.38 9.13
N VAL A 134 -10.06 1.93 10.30
CA VAL A 134 -10.33 2.78 11.46
C VAL A 134 -9.31 2.47 12.55
N VAL A 135 -8.59 3.49 13.01
CA VAL A 135 -7.66 3.40 14.15
C VAL A 135 -8.06 4.47 15.17
N ASP A 136 -8.46 4.04 16.36
CA ASP A 136 -8.89 4.92 17.45
C ASP A 136 -9.90 6.00 16.98
N GLY A 137 -10.87 5.59 16.16
CA GLY A 137 -11.94 6.47 15.63
C GLY A 137 -11.57 7.33 14.43
N ARG A 138 -10.31 7.34 13.99
CA ARG A 138 -9.86 8.04 12.76
C ARG A 138 -9.84 7.08 11.59
N SER A 139 -10.25 7.52 10.40
CA SER A 139 -10.40 6.63 9.24
C SER A 139 -9.45 6.97 8.10
N ASP A 140 -9.12 5.93 7.34
CA ASP A 140 -8.47 5.99 6.05
C ASP A 140 -9.16 5.04 5.06
N TYR A 141 -9.13 5.36 3.74
CA TYR A 141 -9.96 4.68 2.75
C TYR A 141 -9.19 4.37 1.48
N ILE A 142 -9.46 3.19 0.93
CA ILE A 142 -9.11 2.87 -0.46
C ILE A 142 -10.34 2.42 -1.23
N ARG A 143 -10.31 2.62 -2.54
CA ARG A 143 -11.25 2.06 -3.50
C ARG A 143 -10.57 0.93 -4.25
N PHE A 144 -11.29 -0.17 -4.47
CA PHE A 144 -10.76 -1.30 -5.22
C PHE A 144 -11.85 -2.00 -6.03
N PHE A 145 -11.43 -2.89 -6.90
CA PHE A 145 -12.29 -3.62 -7.80
C PHE A 145 -12.32 -5.10 -7.40
N VAL A 146 -13.50 -5.71 -7.57
CA VAL A 146 -13.69 -7.16 -7.44
C VAL A 146 -14.11 -7.71 -8.80
N THR A 147 -13.50 -8.81 -9.19
CA THR A 147 -13.92 -9.60 -10.35
C THR A 147 -14.29 -11.00 -9.88
N GLN A 148 -15.38 -11.52 -10.41
CA GLN A 148 -15.76 -12.91 -10.18
C GLN A 148 -15.42 -13.73 -11.43
N PRO A 149 -14.88 -14.93 -11.31
CA PRO A 149 -14.72 -15.80 -12.46
C PRO A 149 -16.08 -16.02 -13.11
N ARG A 150 -16.16 -15.81 -14.42
CA ARG A 150 -17.37 -16.12 -15.19
C ARG A 150 -17.72 -17.58 -14.95
N ARG A 151 -18.90 -17.88 -14.43
CA ARG A 151 -19.44 -19.23 -14.51
C ARG A 151 -19.53 -19.55 -16.00
N ARG A 152 -18.70 -20.47 -16.49
CA ARG A 152 -18.91 -21.07 -17.82
C ARG A 152 -20.29 -21.72 -17.75
N GLY A 153 -21.26 -21.09 -18.38
CA GLY A 153 -22.58 -21.66 -18.60
C GLY A 153 -22.36 -23.00 -19.28
N ARG A 154 -22.83 -24.06 -18.68
CA ARG A 154 -22.98 -25.34 -19.35
C ARG A 154 -24.05 -25.09 -20.40
N PHE A 155 -23.63 -24.83 -21.64
CA PHE A 155 -24.57 -24.86 -22.76
C PHE A 155 -25.09 -26.31 -22.80
N PRO A 156 -26.41 -26.53 -22.70
CA PRO A 156 -26.94 -27.84 -23.01
C PRO A 156 -26.58 -28.13 -24.47
N LEU A 157 -25.90 -29.25 -24.68
CA LEU A 157 -25.65 -29.72 -26.05
C LEU A 157 -26.99 -29.94 -26.69
N PRO A 158 -27.23 -29.41 -27.91
CA PRO A 158 -28.43 -29.78 -28.67
C PRO A 158 -28.36 -31.28 -28.98
N PHE A 159 -29.39 -32.00 -28.63
CA PHE A 159 -29.59 -33.39 -28.99
C PHE A 159 -29.79 -33.52 -30.48
#